data_24196489c36283347da319f2ad0ba06a
#
_entry.id   24196489c36283347da319f2ad0ba06a
#
_cell.length_a   1.000
_cell.length_b   1.000
_cell.length_c   1.000
_cell.angle_alpha   90.00
_cell.angle_beta   90.00
_cell.angle_gamma   90.00
#
_symmetry.space_group_name_H-M   'P 1'
#
loop_
_entity.id
_entity.type
_entity.pdbx_description
1 polymer ?
#
loop_
_entity_poly.entity_id
_entity_poly.type
_entity_poly.pdbx_seq_one_letter_code
_entity_poly.pdbx_strand_id
1 'polypeptide(L)'
;MPNMVSANSLLRRSLDLFAAVRPIKIPEKNIDWCFFRENIEGEYIWGNKGIQVNDDLAIDFKVQTRQGSERIARAAFEYARKNGKHNVTAITKANIVKLADGNFLKAVHHIGETEYPDIEVQERLVDAMTAKMADPEFTKGCEVFVLPNLYGDIVTDAAAEMQGGLGSASSSNIGNKYALFEAIHGTAPFLINHAAASTRTPAP
;
A
#
# COMPACT_ATOMS: atom_id res chain seq x y z
N MET A 1 20.56 14.63 -7.50
CA MET A 1 20.68 14.14 -8.90
C MET A 1 19.29 14.17 -9.51
N PRO A 2 18.94 15.18 -10.30
CA PRO A 2 17.53 15.47 -10.64
C PRO A 2 16.87 14.52 -11.64
N ASN A 3 17.58 13.60 -12.28
CA ASN A 3 17.06 12.80 -13.39
C ASN A 3 17.25 11.27 -13.27
N MET A 4 17.56 10.75 -12.09
CA MET A 4 17.69 9.31 -11.93
C MET A 4 16.34 8.68 -11.59
N VAL A 5 15.87 7.78 -12.45
CA VAL A 5 14.73 6.92 -12.14
C VAL A 5 15.14 5.96 -11.01
N SER A 6 14.32 5.83 -9.98
CA SER A 6 14.55 4.87 -8.90
C SER A 6 14.65 3.45 -9.48
N ALA A 7 15.71 2.71 -9.14
CA ALA A 7 15.89 1.32 -9.57
C ALA A 7 14.71 0.44 -9.17
N ASN A 8 14.16 0.63 -7.97
CA ASN A 8 12.97 -0.08 -7.49
C ASN A 8 11.75 0.22 -8.35
N SER A 9 11.52 1.49 -8.69
CA SER A 9 10.40 1.88 -9.57
C SER A 9 10.53 1.26 -10.96
N LEU A 10 11.75 1.19 -11.50
CA LEU A 10 12.02 0.54 -12.79
C LEU A 10 11.74 -0.96 -12.72
N LEU A 11 12.22 -1.66 -11.69
CA LEU A 11 12.00 -3.10 -11.50
C LEU A 11 10.51 -3.42 -11.30
N ARG A 12 9.81 -2.67 -10.47
CA ARG A 12 8.36 -2.86 -10.24
C ARG A 12 7.57 -2.80 -11.54
N ARG A 13 7.87 -1.82 -12.40
CA ARG A 13 7.19 -1.66 -13.69
C ARG A 13 7.61 -2.71 -14.71
N SER A 14 8.92 -2.98 -14.85
CA SER A 14 9.43 -3.91 -15.86
C SER A 14 9.01 -5.36 -15.62
N LEU A 15 8.83 -5.73 -14.36
CA LEU A 15 8.41 -7.07 -13.95
C LEU A 15 6.90 -7.16 -13.61
N ASP A 16 6.14 -6.08 -13.81
CA ASP A 16 4.72 -5.96 -13.47
C ASP A 16 4.41 -6.38 -12.03
N LEU A 17 5.18 -5.86 -11.07
CA LEU A 17 5.00 -6.13 -9.64
C LEU A 17 3.93 -5.19 -9.07
N PHE A 18 2.68 -5.49 -9.36
CA PHE A 18 1.55 -4.59 -9.13
C PHE A 18 1.11 -4.47 -7.68
N ALA A 19 1.47 -5.40 -6.81
CA ALA A 19 1.09 -5.41 -5.41
C ALA A 19 2.31 -5.30 -4.50
N ALA A 20 2.39 -4.24 -3.69
CA ALA A 20 3.28 -4.23 -2.54
C ALA A 20 2.51 -4.76 -1.32
N VAL A 21 2.96 -5.91 -0.82
CA VAL A 21 2.34 -6.62 0.30
C VAL A 21 3.18 -6.42 1.55
N ARG A 22 2.57 -5.87 2.60
CA ARG A 22 3.24 -5.48 3.83
C ARG A 22 2.48 -6.02 5.04
N PRO A 23 2.91 -7.13 5.64
CA PRO A 23 2.32 -7.65 6.88
C PRO A 23 2.77 -6.84 8.08
N ILE A 24 1.86 -6.59 9.01
CA ILE A 24 2.10 -5.92 10.30
C ILE A 24 1.55 -6.81 11.41
N LYS A 25 2.44 -7.25 12.31
CA LYS A 25 2.07 -8.15 13.41
C LYS A 25 2.53 -7.57 14.74
N ILE A 26 1.58 -7.30 15.64
CA ILE A 26 1.81 -6.80 16.99
C ILE A 26 0.99 -7.67 17.95
N PRO A 27 1.52 -8.81 18.38
CA PRO A 27 0.77 -9.81 19.16
C PRO A 27 0.19 -9.24 20.45
N GLU A 28 0.94 -8.39 21.16
CA GLU A 28 0.53 -7.75 22.41
C GLU A 28 -0.65 -6.79 22.26
N LYS A 29 -0.93 -6.34 21.03
CA LYS A 29 -2.09 -5.51 20.68
C LYS A 29 -3.17 -6.28 19.91
N ASN A 30 -2.99 -7.59 19.75
CA ASN A 30 -3.85 -8.44 18.93
C ASN A 30 -4.01 -7.92 17.49
N ILE A 31 -2.92 -7.39 16.91
CA ILE A 31 -2.86 -6.89 15.54
C ILE A 31 -2.18 -7.93 14.65
N ASP A 32 -2.89 -8.37 13.62
CA ASP A 32 -2.39 -9.21 12.52
C ASP A 32 -2.99 -8.70 11.22
N TRP A 33 -2.39 -7.62 10.71
CA TRP A 33 -2.81 -6.90 9.52
C TRP A 33 -1.96 -7.25 8.30
N CYS A 34 -2.55 -7.14 7.12
CA CYS A 34 -1.81 -7.21 5.86
C CYS A 34 -2.26 -6.10 4.91
N PHE A 35 -1.33 -5.29 4.46
CA PHE A 35 -1.59 -4.18 3.55
C PHE A 35 -1.26 -4.58 2.11
N PHE A 36 -2.19 -4.30 1.20
CA PHE A 36 -2.05 -4.43 -0.25
C PHE A 36 -2.03 -3.04 -0.87
N ARG A 37 -0.85 -2.53 -1.16
CA ARG A 37 -0.65 -1.26 -1.84
C ARG A 37 -0.59 -1.50 -3.34
N GLU A 38 -1.41 -0.79 -4.12
CA GLU A 38 -1.23 -0.68 -5.55
C GLU A 38 0.17 -0.09 -5.82
N ASN A 39 0.95 -0.66 -6.75
CA ASN A 39 2.38 -0.40 -6.80
C ASN A 39 2.88 0.17 -8.13
N ILE A 40 2.00 0.38 -9.10
CA ILE A 40 2.34 0.80 -10.48
C ILE A 40 1.67 2.11 -10.85
N GLU A 41 0.40 2.28 -10.52
CA GLU A 41 -0.42 3.43 -10.87
C GLU A 41 -0.36 4.56 -9.82
N GLY A 42 -1.36 5.39 -9.78
CA GLY A 42 -1.48 6.51 -8.87
C GLY A 42 -0.66 7.71 -9.32
N GLU A 43 -0.07 8.39 -8.37
CA GLU A 43 0.78 9.56 -8.56
C GLU A 43 2.17 9.18 -9.10
N TYR A 44 2.55 7.91 -8.97
CA TYR A 44 3.87 7.40 -9.35
C TYR A 44 4.00 7.04 -10.83
N ILE A 45 2.88 6.88 -11.56
CA ILE A 45 2.91 6.34 -12.93
C ILE A 45 3.68 7.22 -13.91
N TRP A 46 3.57 8.54 -13.77
CA TRP A 46 4.24 9.51 -14.62
C TRP A 46 5.61 9.93 -14.10
N GLY A 47 5.93 9.67 -12.82
CA GLY A 47 7.19 10.08 -12.21
C GLY A 47 7.43 11.58 -12.32
N ASN A 48 8.44 11.98 -13.08
CA ASN A 48 8.80 13.39 -13.32
C ASN A 48 8.12 14.01 -14.56
N LYS A 49 7.06 13.44 -15.08
CA LYS A 49 6.35 13.91 -16.28
C LYS A 49 5.13 14.77 -15.96
N GLY A 50 5.18 15.53 -14.88
CA GLY A 50 4.23 16.59 -14.59
C GLY A 50 4.33 17.75 -15.59
N ILE A 51 3.43 18.69 -15.50
CA ILE A 51 3.39 19.91 -16.34
C ILE A 51 3.81 21.08 -15.47
N GLN A 52 4.97 21.66 -15.77
CA GLN A 52 5.34 22.99 -15.26
C GLN A 52 4.71 24.03 -16.17
N VAL A 53 3.63 24.67 -15.72
CA VAL A 53 2.92 25.69 -16.50
C VAL A 53 3.68 27.00 -16.52
N ASN A 54 4.17 27.44 -15.35
CA ASN A 54 5.05 28.58 -15.13
C ASN A 54 5.73 28.43 -13.76
N ASP A 55 6.44 29.46 -13.28
CA ASP A 55 7.17 29.41 -12.01
C ASP A 55 6.26 29.24 -10.78
N ASP A 56 4.99 29.61 -10.89
CA ASP A 56 4.00 29.55 -9.80
C ASP A 56 3.08 28.34 -9.85
N LEU A 57 3.00 27.62 -11.00
CA LEU A 57 2.02 26.57 -11.22
C LEU A 57 2.63 25.32 -11.82
N ALA A 58 2.56 24.24 -11.08
CA ALA A 58 2.86 22.89 -11.54
C ALA A 58 1.63 21.97 -11.40
N ILE A 59 1.51 20.99 -12.28
CA ILE A 59 0.43 20.00 -12.28
C ILE A 59 1.03 18.60 -12.34
N ASP A 60 0.71 17.77 -11.36
CA ASP A 60 0.96 16.34 -11.39
C ASP A 60 -0.35 15.57 -11.54
N PHE A 61 -0.26 14.33 -12.02
CA PHE A 61 -1.42 13.51 -12.32
C PHE A 61 -1.53 12.32 -11.38
N LYS A 62 -2.75 12.05 -10.93
CA LYS A 62 -3.12 10.77 -10.33
C LYS A 62 -3.88 9.94 -11.35
N VAL A 63 -3.34 8.78 -11.73
CA VAL A 63 -3.98 7.86 -12.67
C VAL A 63 -4.45 6.62 -11.91
N GLN A 64 -5.72 6.29 -12.08
CA GLN A 64 -6.32 5.11 -11.46
C GLN A 64 -7.18 4.41 -12.51
N THR A 65 -6.72 3.26 -13.00
CA THR A 65 -7.49 2.48 -13.96
C THR A 65 -8.40 1.49 -13.24
N ARG A 66 -9.51 1.12 -13.88
CA ARG A 66 -10.37 0.06 -13.38
C ARG A 66 -9.60 -1.26 -13.29
N GLN A 67 -8.85 -1.61 -14.32
CA GLN A 67 -8.09 -2.86 -14.38
C GLN A 67 -7.06 -2.98 -13.26
N GLY A 68 -6.27 -1.92 -12.99
CA GLY A 68 -5.30 -1.88 -11.91
C GLY A 68 -5.97 -1.99 -10.53
N SER A 69 -7.09 -1.26 -10.34
CA SER A 69 -7.86 -1.29 -9.10
C SER A 69 -8.48 -2.66 -8.82
N GLU A 70 -9.09 -3.31 -9.81
CA GLU A 70 -9.65 -4.66 -9.68
C GLU A 70 -8.55 -5.68 -9.40
N ARG A 71 -7.39 -5.55 -10.05
CA ARG A 71 -6.25 -6.47 -9.88
C ARG A 71 -5.72 -6.47 -8.46
N ILE A 72 -5.50 -5.30 -7.88
CA ILE A 72 -5.03 -5.20 -6.50
C ILE A 72 -6.10 -5.62 -5.49
N ALA A 73 -7.38 -5.32 -5.76
CA ALA A 73 -8.49 -5.78 -4.95
C ALA A 73 -8.54 -7.31 -4.91
N ARG A 74 -8.51 -8.00 -6.06
CA ARG A 74 -8.47 -9.48 -6.11
C ARG A 74 -7.32 -10.06 -5.31
N ALA A 75 -6.13 -9.45 -5.38
CA ALA A 75 -4.98 -9.92 -4.60
C ALA A 75 -5.23 -9.83 -3.09
N ALA A 76 -5.85 -8.73 -2.63
CA ALA A 76 -6.20 -8.54 -1.22
C ALA A 76 -7.27 -9.54 -0.75
N PHE A 77 -8.34 -9.71 -1.51
CA PHE A 77 -9.40 -10.67 -1.20
C PHE A 77 -8.94 -12.12 -1.25
N GLU A 78 -8.13 -12.48 -2.23
CA GLU A 78 -7.55 -13.82 -2.33
C GLU A 78 -6.65 -14.14 -1.13
N TYR A 79 -5.85 -13.17 -0.70
CA TYR A 79 -5.07 -13.30 0.53
C TYR A 79 -5.98 -13.46 1.75
N ALA A 80 -7.02 -12.64 1.87
CA ALA A 80 -7.97 -12.74 2.97
C ALA A 80 -8.58 -14.15 3.04
N ARG A 81 -9.12 -14.64 1.92
CA ARG A 81 -9.72 -15.99 1.83
C ARG A 81 -8.74 -17.10 2.19
N LYS A 82 -7.51 -17.07 1.65
CA LYS A 82 -6.47 -18.07 1.93
C LYS A 82 -5.99 -18.10 3.38
N ASN A 83 -6.05 -16.97 4.06
CA ASN A 83 -5.56 -16.84 5.44
C ASN A 83 -6.70 -16.81 6.48
N GLY A 84 -7.92 -17.15 6.10
CA GLY A 84 -9.06 -17.18 7.01
C GLY A 84 -9.42 -15.82 7.59
N LYS A 85 -9.13 -14.74 6.85
CA LYS A 85 -9.52 -13.38 7.19
C LYS A 85 -10.92 -13.09 6.64
N HIS A 86 -11.69 -12.28 7.36
CA HIS A 86 -13.10 -12.05 7.08
C HIS A 86 -13.40 -10.63 6.57
N ASN A 87 -12.38 -9.78 6.52
CA ASN A 87 -12.56 -8.37 6.20
C ASN A 87 -11.47 -7.87 5.25
N VAL A 88 -11.88 -7.06 4.25
CA VAL A 88 -10.99 -6.22 3.44
C VAL A 88 -11.43 -4.77 3.58
N THR A 89 -10.56 -3.93 4.09
CA THR A 89 -10.79 -2.50 4.29
C THR A 89 -10.15 -1.69 3.17
N ALA A 90 -10.95 -1.01 2.37
CA ALA A 90 -10.49 -0.05 1.38
C ALA A 90 -10.14 1.28 2.04
N ILE A 91 -8.92 1.78 1.83
CA ILE A 91 -8.49 3.08 2.35
C ILE A 91 -8.29 4.05 1.19
N THR A 92 -9.07 5.11 1.15
CA THR A 92 -9.08 6.11 0.06
C THR A 92 -9.29 7.52 0.58
N LYS A 93 -9.29 8.51 -0.32
CA LYS A 93 -9.79 9.86 -0.07
C LYS A 93 -10.94 10.20 -1.03
N ALA A 94 -11.82 9.25 -1.29
CA ALA A 94 -12.88 9.35 -2.29
C ALA A 94 -13.89 10.48 -2.01
N ASN A 95 -13.97 10.99 -0.78
CA ASN A 95 -14.77 12.17 -0.46
C ASN A 95 -14.22 13.47 -1.08
N ILE A 96 -12.93 13.53 -1.41
CA ILE A 96 -12.25 14.67 -2.06
C ILE A 96 -11.82 14.29 -3.48
N VAL A 97 -11.06 13.21 -3.64
CA VAL A 97 -10.55 12.73 -4.94
C VAL A 97 -11.62 11.83 -5.59
N LYS A 98 -12.74 12.45 -5.95
CA LYS A 98 -13.99 11.74 -6.28
C LYS A 98 -13.90 10.81 -7.49
N LEU A 99 -13.10 11.15 -8.49
CA LEU A 99 -12.99 10.35 -9.70
C LEU A 99 -11.98 9.21 -9.55
N ALA A 100 -10.73 9.51 -9.28
CA ALA A 100 -9.68 8.50 -9.22
C ALA A 100 -9.90 7.53 -8.03
N ASP A 101 -10.03 8.05 -6.81
CA ASP A 101 -10.28 7.23 -5.64
C ASP A 101 -11.69 6.62 -5.63
N GLY A 102 -12.68 7.34 -6.17
CA GLY A 102 -14.02 6.79 -6.35
C GLY A 102 -14.05 5.59 -7.29
N ASN A 103 -13.27 5.58 -8.35
CA ASN A 103 -13.14 4.43 -9.25
C ASN A 103 -12.41 3.27 -8.55
N PHE A 104 -11.39 3.56 -7.76
CA PHE A 104 -10.72 2.54 -6.95
C PHE A 104 -11.69 1.89 -5.97
N LEU A 105 -12.43 2.69 -5.22
CA LEU A 105 -13.39 2.22 -4.23
C LEU A 105 -14.50 1.36 -4.87
N LYS A 106 -15.06 1.82 -6.00
CA LYS A 106 -16.05 1.05 -6.77
C LYS A 106 -15.50 -0.30 -7.24
N ALA A 107 -14.23 -0.35 -7.66
CA ALA A 107 -13.59 -1.59 -8.08
C ALA A 107 -13.44 -2.57 -6.91
N VAL A 108 -13.06 -2.09 -5.72
CA VAL A 108 -12.96 -2.93 -4.51
C VAL A 108 -14.32 -3.52 -4.15
N HIS A 109 -15.38 -2.70 -4.11
CA HIS A 109 -16.74 -3.17 -3.85
C HIS A 109 -17.19 -4.19 -4.89
N HIS A 110 -17.00 -3.88 -6.17
CA HIS A 110 -17.39 -4.77 -7.25
C HIS A 110 -16.76 -6.16 -7.13
N ILE A 111 -15.45 -6.22 -6.85
CA ILE A 111 -14.74 -7.50 -6.65
C ILE A 111 -15.24 -8.21 -5.38
N GLY A 112 -15.40 -7.50 -4.27
CA GLY A 112 -15.95 -8.08 -3.04
C GLY A 112 -17.32 -8.70 -3.25
N GLU A 113 -18.25 -7.95 -3.82
CA GLU A 113 -19.64 -8.38 -4.03
C GLU A 113 -19.78 -9.52 -5.04
N THR A 114 -18.98 -9.51 -6.11
CA THR A 114 -19.15 -10.47 -7.22
C THR A 114 -18.28 -11.72 -7.10
N GLU A 115 -17.08 -11.62 -6.55
CA GLU A 115 -16.10 -12.71 -6.53
C GLU A 115 -15.83 -13.25 -5.11
N TYR A 116 -16.07 -12.42 -4.07
CA TYR A 116 -15.75 -12.76 -2.66
C TYR A 116 -16.89 -12.37 -1.71
N PRO A 117 -18.15 -12.81 -1.94
CA PRO A 117 -19.29 -12.40 -1.12
C PRO A 117 -19.24 -12.90 0.34
N ASP A 118 -18.30 -13.76 0.65
CA ASP A 118 -18.02 -14.30 1.98
C ASP A 118 -17.08 -13.39 2.81
N ILE A 119 -16.53 -12.32 2.22
CA ILE A 119 -15.60 -11.40 2.87
C ILE A 119 -16.23 -10.00 2.95
N GLU A 120 -16.27 -9.43 4.15
CA GLU A 120 -16.81 -8.10 4.38
C GLU A 120 -15.93 -7.02 3.73
N VAL A 121 -16.55 -6.06 3.05
CA VAL A 121 -15.86 -4.86 2.53
C VAL A 121 -16.12 -3.70 3.48
N GLN A 122 -15.06 -3.14 4.03
CA GLN A 122 -15.13 -1.90 4.83
C GLN A 122 -14.42 -0.75 4.12
N GLU A 123 -14.76 0.47 4.53
CA GLU A 123 -14.15 1.69 4.01
C GLU A 123 -13.57 2.53 5.14
N ARG A 124 -12.42 3.13 4.90
CA ARG A 124 -11.83 4.16 5.77
C ARG A 124 -11.26 5.30 4.93
N LEU A 125 -11.42 6.52 5.42
CA LEU A 125 -10.71 7.66 4.85
C LEU A 125 -9.25 7.63 5.31
N VAL A 126 -8.32 7.91 4.42
CA VAL A 126 -6.88 7.79 4.66
C VAL A 126 -6.40 8.65 5.83
N ASP A 127 -6.89 9.87 5.95
CA ASP A 127 -6.58 10.78 7.05
C ASP A 127 -7.08 10.25 8.40
N ALA A 128 -8.32 9.77 8.45
CA ALA A 128 -8.89 9.17 9.66
C ALA A 128 -8.14 7.88 10.05
N MET A 129 -7.84 7.02 9.07
CA MET A 129 -7.05 5.81 9.32
C MET A 129 -5.66 6.13 9.86
N THR A 130 -4.94 7.07 9.25
CA THR A 130 -3.61 7.47 9.70
C THR A 130 -3.64 8.07 11.12
N ALA A 131 -4.63 8.90 11.41
CA ALA A 131 -4.76 9.55 12.73
C ALA A 131 -5.16 8.58 13.85
N LYS A 132 -5.96 7.55 13.53
CA LYS A 132 -6.56 6.65 14.52
C LYS A 132 -6.09 5.19 14.42
N MET A 133 -5.02 4.94 13.70
CA MET A 133 -4.51 3.59 13.50
C MET A 133 -4.16 2.87 14.82
N ALA A 134 -3.74 3.62 15.84
CA ALA A 134 -3.43 3.07 17.16
C ALA A 134 -4.68 2.91 18.07
N ASP A 135 -5.85 3.38 17.65
CA ASP A 135 -7.10 3.27 18.40
C ASP A 135 -7.75 1.90 18.12
N PRO A 136 -7.81 0.98 19.09
CA PRO A 136 -8.32 -0.37 18.89
C PRO A 136 -9.83 -0.39 18.59
N GLU A 137 -10.61 0.60 19.04
CA GLU A 137 -12.04 0.66 18.71
C GLU A 137 -12.24 1.11 17.25
N PHE A 138 -11.40 2.01 16.75
CA PHE A 138 -11.46 2.46 15.35
C PHE A 138 -11.01 1.37 14.37
N THR A 139 -10.03 0.55 14.75
CA THR A 139 -9.45 -0.52 13.92
C THR A 139 -10.06 -1.89 14.17
N LYS A 140 -11.09 -1.95 15.00
CA LYS A 140 -11.79 -3.19 15.33
C LYS A 140 -12.30 -3.90 14.07
N GLY A 141 -11.94 -5.17 13.94
CA GLY A 141 -12.30 -6.01 12.80
C GLY A 141 -11.50 -5.75 11.52
N CYS A 142 -10.57 -4.78 11.50
CA CYS A 142 -9.68 -4.60 10.36
C CYS A 142 -8.63 -5.71 10.31
N GLU A 143 -8.48 -6.35 9.15
CA GLU A 143 -7.55 -7.47 8.96
C GLU A 143 -6.69 -7.31 7.71
N VAL A 144 -7.31 -7.07 6.55
CA VAL A 144 -6.61 -6.85 5.29
C VAL A 144 -6.97 -5.47 4.76
N PHE A 145 -5.97 -4.74 4.29
CA PHE A 145 -6.18 -3.39 3.76
C PHE A 145 -5.79 -3.33 2.30
N VAL A 146 -6.55 -2.57 1.51
CA VAL A 146 -6.24 -2.30 0.11
C VAL A 146 -6.25 -0.79 -0.14
N LEU A 147 -5.19 -0.28 -0.80
CA LEU A 147 -4.94 1.15 -0.92
C LEU A 147 -4.39 1.52 -2.31
N PRO A 148 -4.74 2.72 -2.82
CA PRO A 148 -3.99 3.37 -3.88
C PRO A 148 -2.52 3.59 -3.51
N ASN A 149 -1.67 3.77 -4.51
CA ASN A 149 -0.21 3.77 -4.39
C ASN A 149 0.33 4.72 -3.31
N LEU A 150 0.08 6.01 -3.42
CA LEU A 150 0.63 7.01 -2.48
C LEU A 150 0.11 6.79 -1.05
N TYR A 151 -1.17 6.52 -0.89
CA TYR A 151 -1.73 6.26 0.44
C TYR A 151 -1.16 4.97 1.06
N GLY A 152 -0.95 3.95 0.23
CA GLY A 152 -0.30 2.72 0.67
C GLY A 152 1.12 2.95 1.15
N ASP A 153 1.88 3.86 0.51
CA ASP A 153 3.22 4.23 0.96
C ASP A 153 3.18 4.85 2.37
N ILE A 154 2.36 5.88 2.54
CA ILE A 154 2.29 6.65 3.78
C ILE A 154 1.72 5.81 4.95
N VAL A 155 0.60 5.14 4.72
CA VAL A 155 -0.12 4.40 5.77
C VAL A 155 0.67 3.20 6.26
N THR A 156 1.36 2.50 5.36
CA THR A 156 2.15 1.32 5.75
C THR A 156 3.43 1.68 6.50
N ASP A 157 4.02 2.84 6.23
CA ASP A 157 5.16 3.34 6.99
C ASP A 157 4.73 3.71 8.43
N ALA A 158 3.57 4.35 8.57
CA ALA A 158 2.99 4.62 9.89
C ALA A 158 2.65 3.32 10.66
N ALA A 159 2.13 2.31 9.96
CA ALA A 159 1.86 0.99 10.57
C ALA A 159 3.14 0.26 10.98
N ALA A 160 4.21 0.36 10.19
CA ALA A 160 5.51 -0.21 10.51
C ALA A 160 6.12 0.41 11.77
N GLU A 161 5.92 1.72 11.98
CA GLU A 161 6.37 2.39 13.21
C GLU A 161 5.69 1.82 14.46
N MET A 162 4.40 1.46 14.36
CA MET A 162 3.68 0.80 15.46
C MET A 162 4.23 -0.59 15.80
N GLN A 163 4.83 -1.29 14.84
CA GLN A 163 5.43 -2.62 15.00
C GLN A 163 6.84 -2.57 15.59
N GLY A 164 7.44 -1.41 15.71
CA GLY A 164 8.80 -1.23 16.24
C GLY A 164 9.77 -0.56 15.27
N GLY A 165 9.22 0.19 14.32
CA GLY A 165 9.94 1.01 13.37
C GLY A 165 10.12 0.37 11.99
N LEU A 166 10.49 1.20 11.02
CA LEU A 166 10.67 0.81 9.62
C LEU A 166 11.67 -0.34 9.40
N GLY A 167 12.65 -0.49 10.29
CA GLY A 167 13.66 -1.55 10.20
C GLY A 167 13.14 -2.95 10.55
N SER A 168 11.98 -3.05 11.20
CA SER A 168 11.33 -4.32 11.57
C SER A 168 10.32 -4.81 10.53
N ALA A 169 9.97 -3.98 9.56
CA ALA A 169 8.94 -4.27 8.59
C ALA A 169 9.52 -4.80 7.28
N SER A 170 8.86 -5.80 6.71
CA SER A 170 9.20 -6.41 5.43
C SER A 170 8.18 -6.00 4.36
N SER A 171 8.64 -5.93 3.11
CA SER A 171 7.79 -5.70 1.95
C SER A 171 8.09 -6.73 0.87
N SER A 172 7.04 -7.29 0.28
CA SER A 172 7.13 -8.07 -0.94
C SER A 172 6.36 -7.36 -2.04
N ASN A 173 7.05 -7.13 -3.17
CA ASN A 173 6.42 -6.62 -4.38
C ASN A 173 6.09 -7.82 -5.26
N ILE A 174 4.81 -8.04 -5.54
CA ILE A 174 4.30 -9.26 -6.16
C ILE A 174 3.65 -8.93 -7.51
N GLY A 175 4.00 -9.70 -8.51
CA GLY A 175 3.34 -9.76 -9.82
C GLY A 175 2.86 -11.16 -10.14
N ASN A 176 2.31 -11.34 -11.34
CA ASN A 176 1.81 -12.66 -11.76
C ASN A 176 2.93 -13.70 -11.98
N LYS A 177 4.16 -13.26 -12.28
CA LYS A 177 5.29 -14.15 -12.64
C LYS A 177 6.48 -14.00 -11.70
N TYR A 178 6.64 -12.84 -11.10
CA TYR A 178 7.82 -12.49 -10.33
C TYR A 178 7.44 -11.90 -8.98
N ALA A 179 8.34 -12.03 -8.01
CA ALA A 179 8.27 -11.36 -6.73
C ALA A 179 9.64 -10.76 -6.39
N LEU A 180 9.64 -9.59 -5.76
CA LEU A 180 10.82 -8.91 -5.25
C LEU A 180 10.60 -8.62 -3.76
N PHE A 181 11.51 -9.07 -2.92
CA PHE A 181 11.50 -8.82 -1.48
C PHE A 181 12.49 -7.71 -1.14
N GLU A 182 12.02 -6.71 -0.41
CA GLU A 182 12.83 -5.56 -0.02
C GLU A 182 12.49 -5.08 1.39
N ALA A 183 13.40 -4.32 1.99
CA ALA A 183 13.09 -3.55 3.19
C ALA A 183 12.17 -2.38 2.84
N ILE A 184 11.29 -1.99 3.75
CA ILE A 184 10.38 -0.85 3.55
C ILE A 184 11.17 0.47 3.54
N HIS A 185 12.21 0.58 4.40
CA HIS A 185 12.98 1.81 4.57
C HIS A 185 13.84 2.15 3.33
N GLY A 186 14.06 3.45 3.10
CA GLY A 186 15.00 3.96 2.12
C GLY A 186 16.47 3.75 2.53
N THR A 187 17.39 4.40 1.82
CA THR A 187 18.85 4.25 2.00
C THR A 187 19.37 4.74 3.35
N ALA A 188 18.59 5.50 4.13
CA ALA A 188 18.94 6.04 5.44
C ALA A 188 20.42 6.51 5.54
N PRO A 189 20.83 7.52 4.76
CA PRO A 189 22.24 7.90 4.60
C PRO A 189 22.92 8.30 5.91
N PHE A 190 22.16 8.68 6.93
CA PHE A 190 22.67 8.99 8.28
C PHE A 190 23.13 7.72 9.05
N LEU A 191 22.77 6.51 8.59
CA LEU A 191 23.20 5.23 9.17
C LEU A 191 24.42 4.62 8.49
N ILE A 192 24.97 5.23 7.45
CA ILE A 192 26.09 4.67 6.65
C ILE A 192 27.30 4.29 7.50
N ASN A 193 27.52 4.95 8.64
CA ASN A 193 28.62 4.67 9.56
C ASN A 193 28.21 3.89 10.82
N HIS A 194 26.94 3.48 10.94
CA HIS A 194 26.45 2.67 12.04
C HIS A 194 26.18 1.25 11.49
N ALA A 195 26.98 0.29 11.88
CA ALA A 195 26.93 -1.10 11.43
C ALA A 195 25.69 -1.87 11.88
N ALA A 196 24.51 -1.32 11.72
CA ALA A 196 23.25 -2.04 11.96
C ALA A 196 22.05 -1.30 11.35
N ALA A 197 21.95 -1.24 10.05
CA ALA A 197 20.63 -1.39 9.45
C ALA A 197 20.24 -2.85 9.76
N SER A 198 19.37 -3.06 10.73
CA SER A 198 19.02 -4.36 11.24
C SER A 198 18.51 -5.27 10.12
N THR A 199 19.31 -6.22 9.74
CA THR A 199 18.89 -7.43 9.02
C THR A 199 18.22 -8.40 10.01
N ARG A 200 17.19 -7.99 10.70
CA ARG A 200 16.29 -8.95 11.35
C ARG A 200 15.31 -9.44 10.30
N THR A 201 15.70 -10.45 9.57
CA THR A 201 14.77 -11.37 8.91
C THR A 201 13.86 -11.93 10.00
N PRO A 202 12.52 -11.84 9.88
CA PRO A 202 11.66 -12.63 10.73
C PRO A 202 11.98 -14.10 10.49
N ALA A 203 12.14 -14.86 11.55
CA ALA A 203 12.22 -16.31 11.48
C ALA A 203 10.97 -16.88 10.82
N PRO A 204 11.09 -18.02 10.09
CA PRO A 204 10.00 -18.65 9.36
C PRO A 204 8.81 -19.04 10.23
#